data_8cb8428d8586a67c05e36420a78ec728
#
_entry.id   8cb8428d8586a67c05e36420a78ec728
#
_cell.length_a   1.000
_cell.length_b   1.000
_cell.length_c   1.000
_cell.angle_alpha   90.00
_cell.angle_beta   90.00
_cell.angle_gamma   90.00
#
_symmetry.space_group_name_H-M   'P 1'
#
loop_
_entity.id
_entity.type
_entity.pdbx_description
1 polymer ?
#
loop_
_entity_poly.entity_id
_entity_poly.type
_entity_poly.pdbx_seq_one_letter_code
_entity_poly.pdbx_strand_id
1 'polypeptide(L)'
;MKHLTLLALGSRGDVFPSVILGAALQQAGYRVRLITFASFAPLVARFGLDFAAVPGDAEALLASSGGLALLESGQNVLKQYRALRQTFWQLTDGITNLLSQPDLWHTDGIINQLPASLYGRSLAEKLQIPLINIAVIPMLRTRAFPMVAFPTWPSFLPGYNALTYRLAEQLVWSGFRRSVNQWRQNVLGLGKRPFLGNFHPLNHTPTLLGFSPHIVPRPADWGPNVQYTGYWLPTEPDWIPPDELVQFLADGPPPILVSFGSMAVRDPQRLTALVLQAAQRAGQRLILQSGWAGLGQRDLPPTIFSLDYAPYRWLFPQLAAVVHHGGSGTTGFGFWAGISNILTPFLFDQFYWGKRIQMLGVGPAPTPQQTLTAEKLATAMATAVSDPTMRQKTAVLGEKIRQEDGLKTAVRLIEQLVS
;
A
#
# COMPACT_ATOMS: atom_id res chain seq x y z
N MET A 1 -13.18 4.54 -28.13
CA MET A 1 -12.94 4.13 -26.73
C MET A 1 -11.46 4.36 -26.44
N LYS A 2 -11.12 5.25 -25.48
CA LYS A 2 -9.72 5.54 -25.16
C LYS A 2 -9.07 4.35 -24.44
N HIS A 3 -7.80 4.12 -24.74
CA HIS A 3 -6.99 3.08 -24.11
C HIS A 3 -6.06 3.69 -23.05
N LEU A 4 -6.14 3.22 -21.82
CA LEU A 4 -5.31 3.68 -20.70
C LEU A 4 -4.38 2.56 -20.23
N THR A 5 -3.13 2.90 -20.01
CA THR A 5 -2.13 1.97 -19.46
C THR A 5 -1.85 2.34 -18.01
N LEU A 6 -2.11 1.41 -17.09
CA LEU A 6 -1.74 1.51 -15.69
C LEU A 6 -0.39 0.81 -15.47
N LEU A 7 0.53 1.50 -14.83
CA LEU A 7 1.85 0.95 -14.48
C LEU A 7 2.00 0.89 -12.96
N ALA A 8 1.99 -0.33 -12.40
CA ALA A 8 2.08 -0.58 -10.96
C ALA A 8 3.11 -1.66 -10.65
N LEU A 9 4.18 -1.27 -9.96
CA LEU A 9 5.30 -2.15 -9.61
C LEU A 9 5.48 -2.15 -8.09
N GLY A 10 5.56 -3.33 -7.50
CA GLY A 10 5.75 -3.49 -6.05
C GLY A 10 5.04 -4.70 -5.48
N SER A 11 4.69 -4.64 -4.21
CA SER A 11 3.93 -5.67 -3.51
C SER A 11 2.44 -5.63 -3.87
N ARG A 12 1.66 -6.57 -3.32
CA ARG A 12 0.19 -6.57 -3.47
C ARG A 12 -0.44 -5.22 -3.04
N GLY A 13 0.11 -4.57 -1.99
CA GLY A 13 -0.35 -3.26 -1.52
C GLY A 13 -0.19 -2.14 -2.54
N ASP A 14 0.78 -2.27 -3.45
CA ASP A 14 1.04 -1.34 -4.54
C ASP A 14 0.16 -1.65 -5.77
N VAL A 15 0.00 -2.92 -6.09
CA VAL A 15 -0.68 -3.38 -7.32
C VAL A 15 -2.19 -3.37 -7.17
N PHE A 16 -2.72 -3.84 -6.03
CA PHE A 16 -4.17 -4.01 -5.83
C PHE A 16 -4.98 -2.72 -6.02
N PRO A 17 -4.57 -1.54 -5.48
CA PRO A 17 -5.28 -0.29 -5.76
C PRO A 17 -5.35 0.04 -7.25
N SER A 18 -4.31 -0.27 -8.02
CA SER A 18 -4.27 -0.06 -9.46
C SER A 18 -5.21 -1.01 -10.22
N VAL A 19 -5.34 -2.26 -9.76
CA VAL A 19 -6.32 -3.22 -10.29
C VAL A 19 -7.75 -2.70 -10.08
N ILE A 20 -8.05 -2.22 -8.86
CA ILE A 20 -9.38 -1.70 -8.51
C ILE A 20 -9.72 -0.44 -9.31
N LEU A 21 -8.77 0.48 -9.44
CA LEU A 21 -8.94 1.67 -10.28
C LEU A 21 -9.14 1.29 -11.75
N GLY A 22 -8.35 0.32 -12.24
CA GLY A 22 -8.47 -0.18 -13.61
C GLY A 22 -9.86 -0.76 -13.90
N ALA A 23 -10.39 -1.57 -13.00
CA ALA A 23 -11.74 -2.12 -13.11
C ALA A 23 -12.82 -1.02 -13.12
N ALA A 24 -12.68 0.01 -12.26
CA ALA A 24 -13.59 1.15 -12.26
C ALA A 24 -13.53 1.96 -13.57
N LEU A 25 -12.35 2.13 -14.16
CA LEU A 25 -12.16 2.77 -15.46
C LEU A 25 -12.76 1.94 -16.60
N GLN A 26 -12.68 0.61 -16.57
CA GLN A 26 -13.36 -0.25 -17.55
C GLN A 26 -14.89 -0.08 -17.46
N GLN A 27 -15.45 -0.04 -16.25
CA GLN A 27 -16.88 0.22 -16.04
C GLN A 27 -17.29 1.60 -16.57
N ALA A 28 -16.39 2.57 -16.57
CA ALA A 28 -16.60 3.91 -17.17
C ALA A 28 -16.36 3.94 -18.70
N GLY A 29 -16.11 2.80 -19.35
CA GLY A 29 -16.00 2.69 -20.81
C GLY A 29 -14.60 2.87 -21.38
N TYR A 30 -13.55 2.79 -20.57
CA TYR A 30 -12.15 2.78 -21.05
C TYR A 30 -11.69 1.37 -21.34
N ARG A 31 -10.79 1.21 -22.30
CA ARG A 31 -9.96 0.00 -22.41
C ARG A 31 -8.76 0.17 -21.49
N VAL A 32 -8.53 -0.77 -20.58
CA VAL A 32 -7.49 -0.64 -19.56
C VAL A 32 -6.52 -1.80 -19.63
N ARG A 33 -5.23 -1.48 -19.77
CA ARG A 33 -4.13 -2.42 -19.63
C ARG A 33 -3.38 -2.18 -18.34
N LEU A 34 -3.15 -3.24 -17.56
CA LEU A 34 -2.29 -3.18 -16.38
C LEU A 34 -0.93 -3.81 -16.67
N ILE A 35 0.15 -3.08 -16.40
CA ILE A 35 1.53 -3.56 -16.45
C ILE A 35 2.00 -3.77 -15.01
N THR A 36 2.24 -5.01 -14.63
CA THR A 36 2.73 -5.41 -13.31
C THR A 36 3.44 -6.76 -13.36
N PHE A 37 3.93 -7.28 -12.23
CA PHE A 37 4.63 -8.56 -12.15
C PHE A 37 3.76 -9.75 -12.54
N ALA A 38 4.38 -10.75 -13.17
CA ALA A 38 3.72 -11.97 -13.65
C ALA A 38 2.97 -12.72 -12.55
N SER A 39 3.46 -12.69 -11.30
CA SER A 39 2.79 -13.32 -10.15
C SER A 39 1.41 -12.74 -9.83
N PHE A 40 1.07 -11.55 -10.33
CA PHE A 40 -0.28 -10.97 -10.16
C PHE A 40 -1.27 -11.34 -11.28
N ALA A 41 -0.90 -12.19 -12.25
CA ALA A 41 -1.79 -12.59 -13.34
C ALA A 41 -3.16 -13.09 -12.86
N PRO A 42 -3.27 -13.98 -11.83
CA PRO A 42 -4.57 -14.43 -11.34
C PRO A 42 -5.43 -13.28 -10.76
N LEU A 43 -4.79 -12.35 -10.08
CA LEU A 43 -5.47 -11.16 -9.53
C LEU A 43 -6.01 -10.28 -10.66
N VAL A 44 -5.20 -10.00 -11.68
CA VAL A 44 -5.57 -9.14 -12.81
C VAL A 44 -6.70 -9.78 -13.63
N ALA A 45 -6.61 -11.08 -13.88
CA ALA A 45 -7.63 -11.85 -14.61
C ALA A 45 -8.98 -11.85 -13.88
N ARG A 46 -9.00 -11.94 -12.55
CA ARG A 46 -10.22 -11.85 -11.74
C ARG A 46 -11.03 -10.57 -11.99
N PHE A 47 -10.36 -9.46 -12.32
CA PHE A 47 -10.99 -8.18 -12.61
C PHE A 47 -11.12 -7.89 -14.12
N GLY A 48 -10.79 -8.85 -14.98
CA GLY A 48 -10.97 -8.76 -16.43
C GLY A 48 -10.13 -7.69 -17.13
N LEU A 49 -8.99 -7.28 -16.56
CA LEU A 49 -8.12 -6.27 -17.17
C LEU A 49 -7.19 -6.88 -18.24
N ASP A 50 -6.90 -6.13 -19.30
CA ASP A 50 -5.79 -6.46 -20.20
C ASP A 50 -4.48 -6.44 -19.40
N PHE A 51 -3.60 -7.43 -19.61
CA PHE A 51 -2.42 -7.64 -18.79
C PHE A 51 -1.14 -7.71 -19.62
N ALA A 52 -0.11 -6.97 -19.19
CA ALA A 52 1.25 -7.14 -19.68
C ALA A 52 2.19 -7.47 -18.50
N ALA A 53 2.77 -8.66 -18.55
CA ALA A 53 3.53 -9.24 -17.45
C ALA A 53 4.99 -8.79 -17.45
N VAL A 54 5.40 -8.07 -16.40
CA VAL A 54 6.82 -7.92 -16.06
C VAL A 54 7.32 -9.25 -15.47
N PRO A 55 8.40 -9.84 -16.00
CA PRO A 55 8.97 -11.05 -15.42
C PRO A 55 9.34 -10.85 -13.95
N GLY A 56 8.90 -11.75 -13.09
CA GLY A 56 9.21 -11.70 -11.65
C GLY A 56 8.04 -12.13 -10.77
N ASP A 57 8.38 -12.44 -9.55
CA ASP A 57 7.44 -12.80 -8.48
C ASP A 57 7.73 -11.93 -7.25
N ALA A 58 6.77 -11.05 -6.93
CA ALA A 58 6.90 -10.10 -5.82
C ALA A 58 6.96 -10.80 -4.46
N GLU A 59 6.26 -11.93 -4.30
CA GLU A 59 6.27 -12.72 -3.06
C GLU A 59 7.62 -13.41 -2.88
N ALA A 60 8.09 -14.11 -3.90
CA ALA A 60 9.41 -14.75 -3.88
C ALA A 60 10.54 -13.73 -3.64
N LEU A 61 10.45 -12.53 -4.19
CA LEU A 61 11.42 -11.45 -3.95
C LEU A 61 11.42 -11.01 -2.49
N LEU A 62 10.26 -10.83 -1.87
CA LEU A 62 10.16 -10.44 -0.46
C LEU A 62 10.51 -11.59 0.50
N ALA A 63 10.30 -12.83 0.09
CA ALA A 63 10.73 -14.02 0.83
C ALA A 63 12.23 -14.34 0.67
N SER A 64 12.91 -13.74 -0.30
CA SER A 64 14.36 -13.89 -0.49
C SER A 64 15.17 -13.30 0.70
N SER A 65 16.44 -13.68 0.81
CA SER A 65 17.32 -13.12 1.84
C SER A 65 17.42 -11.59 1.81
N GLY A 66 17.41 -10.99 0.61
CA GLY A 66 17.39 -9.55 0.42
C GLY A 66 16.05 -8.91 0.82
N GLY A 67 14.93 -9.57 0.47
CA GLY A 67 13.59 -9.14 0.85
C GLY A 67 13.37 -9.22 2.37
N LEU A 68 13.78 -10.30 3.01
CA LEU A 68 13.73 -10.44 4.47
C LEU A 68 14.59 -9.38 5.17
N ALA A 69 15.82 -9.13 4.66
CA ALA A 69 16.67 -8.06 5.18
C ALA A 69 16.00 -6.67 5.03
N LEU A 70 15.22 -6.45 3.96
CA LEU A 70 14.42 -5.24 3.79
C LEU A 70 13.32 -5.17 4.86
N LEU A 71 12.55 -6.23 5.05
CA LEU A 71 11.47 -6.29 6.05
C LEU A 71 11.98 -6.10 7.49
N GLU A 72 13.19 -6.57 7.77
CA GLU A 72 13.85 -6.43 9.07
C GLU A 72 14.59 -5.08 9.25
N SER A 73 14.66 -4.26 8.24
CA SER A 73 15.41 -2.98 8.28
C SER A 73 14.76 -1.92 9.18
N GLY A 74 13.47 -2.06 9.52
CA GLY A 74 12.74 -1.12 10.35
C GLY A 74 12.78 0.29 9.77
N GLN A 75 13.22 1.28 10.56
CA GLN A 75 13.39 2.67 10.14
C GLN A 75 14.84 3.01 9.71
N ASN A 76 15.69 2.03 9.47
CA ASN A 76 17.07 2.28 9.05
C ASN A 76 17.15 2.49 7.53
N VAL A 77 17.12 3.74 7.10
CA VAL A 77 17.11 4.15 5.68
C VAL A 77 18.27 3.57 4.87
N LEU A 78 19.47 3.45 5.46
CA LEU A 78 20.64 2.89 4.77
C LEU A 78 20.50 1.37 4.57
N LYS A 79 19.98 0.65 5.57
CA LYS A 79 19.69 -0.79 5.43
C LYS A 79 18.58 -0.99 4.38
N GLN A 80 17.52 -0.20 4.42
CA GLN A 80 16.45 -0.22 3.41
C GLN A 80 17.00 -0.01 2.00
N TYR A 81 17.82 1.02 1.80
CA TYR A 81 18.41 1.32 0.49
C TYR A 81 19.29 0.18 -0.04
N ARG A 82 20.16 -0.41 0.82
CA ARG A 82 21.01 -1.54 0.43
C ARG A 82 20.19 -2.76 0.04
N ALA A 83 19.17 -3.09 0.82
CA ALA A 83 18.29 -4.22 0.57
C ALA A 83 17.45 -4.00 -0.69
N LEU A 84 16.84 -2.80 -0.88
CA LEU A 84 16.14 -2.44 -2.10
C LEU A 84 17.02 -2.58 -3.34
N ARG A 85 18.25 -2.08 -3.27
CA ARG A 85 19.18 -2.18 -4.37
C ARG A 85 19.51 -3.63 -4.74
N GLN A 86 19.72 -4.49 -3.76
CA GLN A 86 20.01 -5.92 -4.00
C GLN A 86 18.80 -6.67 -4.58
N THR A 87 17.60 -6.35 -4.10
CA THR A 87 16.39 -7.11 -4.46
C THR A 87 15.77 -6.63 -5.77
N PHE A 88 15.71 -5.32 -6.01
CA PHE A 88 14.93 -4.75 -7.13
C PHE A 88 15.78 -4.33 -8.35
N TRP A 89 17.10 -4.24 -8.21
CA TRP A 89 17.96 -3.90 -9.35
C TRP A 89 17.82 -4.89 -10.50
N GLN A 90 17.70 -6.17 -10.20
CA GLN A 90 17.59 -7.25 -11.19
C GLN A 90 16.31 -7.17 -12.03
N LEU A 91 15.28 -6.47 -11.55
CA LEU A 91 14.02 -6.32 -12.26
C LEU A 91 14.05 -5.24 -13.35
N THR A 92 15.06 -4.35 -13.32
CA THR A 92 15.11 -3.19 -14.21
C THR A 92 15.14 -3.60 -15.68
N ASP A 93 15.93 -4.62 -16.03
CA ASP A 93 16.06 -5.09 -17.41
C ASP A 93 14.75 -5.74 -17.88
N GLY A 94 14.09 -6.52 -17.03
CA GLY A 94 12.78 -7.10 -17.35
C GLY A 94 11.71 -6.03 -17.60
N ILE A 95 11.70 -4.97 -16.78
CA ILE A 95 10.76 -3.85 -16.96
C ILE A 95 11.06 -3.08 -18.27
N THR A 96 12.30 -2.72 -18.51
CA THR A 96 12.67 -1.95 -19.70
C THR A 96 12.50 -2.76 -20.98
N ASN A 97 12.80 -4.06 -20.98
CA ASN A 97 12.58 -4.96 -22.11
C ASN A 97 11.09 -5.08 -22.45
N LEU A 98 10.23 -5.26 -21.43
CA LEU A 98 8.78 -5.28 -21.65
C LEU A 98 8.29 -3.95 -22.23
N LEU A 99 8.63 -2.83 -21.61
CA LEU A 99 8.22 -1.49 -22.05
C LEU A 99 8.81 -1.05 -23.39
N SER A 100 9.76 -1.81 -23.95
CA SER A 100 10.32 -1.60 -25.29
C SER A 100 9.47 -2.22 -26.40
N GLN A 101 8.46 -3.01 -26.06
CA GLN A 101 7.57 -3.66 -27.04
C GLN A 101 6.63 -2.61 -27.65
N PRO A 102 6.61 -2.43 -29.00
CA PRO A 102 5.78 -1.42 -29.66
C PRO A 102 4.28 -1.57 -29.38
N ASP A 103 3.79 -2.80 -29.18
CA ASP A 103 2.38 -3.08 -28.91
C ASP A 103 1.90 -2.43 -27.60
N LEU A 104 2.81 -2.17 -26.65
CA LEU A 104 2.50 -1.50 -25.41
C LEU A 104 2.42 0.04 -25.56
N TRP A 105 2.85 0.58 -26.69
CA TRP A 105 2.81 2.01 -26.97
C TRP A 105 1.46 2.50 -27.51
N HIS A 106 0.56 1.58 -27.85
CA HIS A 106 -0.83 1.91 -28.22
C HIS A 106 -1.65 2.22 -26.97
N THR A 107 -1.57 3.47 -26.52
CA THR A 107 -2.27 3.99 -25.34
C THR A 107 -2.49 5.49 -25.46
N ASP A 108 -3.63 5.99 -24.95
CA ASP A 108 -4.01 7.40 -24.99
C ASP A 108 -3.62 8.15 -23.69
N GLY A 109 -3.18 7.41 -22.66
CA GLY A 109 -2.72 8.00 -21.41
C GLY A 109 -2.09 6.96 -20.48
N ILE A 110 -1.17 7.43 -19.65
CA ILE A 110 -0.48 6.58 -18.65
C ILE A 110 -0.91 7.00 -17.26
N ILE A 111 -1.40 6.04 -16.49
CA ILE A 111 -1.66 6.17 -15.06
C ILE A 111 -0.55 5.41 -14.34
N ASN A 112 0.23 6.13 -13.57
CA ASN A 112 1.48 5.63 -13.04
C ASN A 112 1.49 5.65 -11.51
N GLN A 113 1.62 4.50 -10.89
CA GLN A 113 1.85 4.42 -9.45
C GLN A 113 3.26 4.96 -9.13
N LEU A 114 3.41 5.77 -8.08
CA LEU A 114 4.65 6.50 -7.82
C LEU A 114 5.95 5.67 -7.83
N PRO A 115 6.01 4.45 -7.28
CA PRO A 115 7.21 3.60 -7.40
C PRO A 115 7.64 3.32 -8.85
N ALA A 116 6.69 3.29 -9.81
CA ALA A 116 6.96 3.07 -11.23
C ALA A 116 7.25 4.37 -12.01
N SER A 117 7.31 5.53 -11.37
CA SER A 117 7.37 6.87 -12.00
C SER A 117 8.56 7.08 -12.92
N LEU A 118 9.67 6.38 -12.72
CA LEU A 118 10.86 6.48 -13.59
C LEU A 118 10.58 6.00 -15.01
N TYR A 119 9.77 4.96 -15.13
CA TYR A 119 9.43 4.31 -16.41
C TYR A 119 8.24 5.00 -17.08
N GLY A 120 7.11 5.12 -16.37
CA GLY A 120 5.87 5.69 -16.90
C GLY A 120 6.06 7.11 -17.44
N ARG A 121 6.85 7.94 -16.74
CA ARG A 121 7.19 9.27 -17.19
C ARG A 121 8.01 9.29 -18.50
N SER A 122 8.96 8.35 -18.65
CA SER A 122 9.77 8.27 -19.86
C SER A 122 8.95 7.82 -21.06
N LEU A 123 8.00 6.89 -20.83
CA LEU A 123 7.10 6.42 -21.88
C LEU A 123 6.09 7.51 -22.27
N ALA A 124 5.49 8.22 -21.34
CA ALA A 124 4.58 9.32 -21.61
C ALA A 124 5.28 10.46 -22.40
N GLU A 125 6.53 10.77 -22.05
CA GLU A 125 7.39 11.74 -22.79
C GLU A 125 7.65 11.27 -24.23
N LYS A 126 7.92 9.99 -24.46
CA LYS A 126 8.10 9.42 -25.79
C LYS A 126 6.85 9.50 -26.64
N LEU A 127 5.70 9.18 -26.04
CA LEU A 127 4.44 9.08 -26.77
C LEU A 127 3.70 10.43 -26.86
N GLN A 128 4.17 11.46 -26.13
CA GLN A 128 3.54 12.79 -26.05
C GLN A 128 2.07 12.71 -25.59
N ILE A 129 1.80 11.86 -24.59
CA ILE A 129 0.47 11.61 -24.04
C ILE A 129 0.37 12.02 -22.58
N PRO A 130 -0.86 12.23 -22.05
CA PRO A 130 -1.06 12.53 -20.64
C PRO A 130 -0.44 11.50 -19.69
N LEU A 131 0.16 12.02 -18.62
CA LEU A 131 0.65 11.25 -17.48
C LEU A 131 -0.09 11.68 -16.23
N ILE A 132 -0.67 10.70 -15.52
CA ILE A 132 -1.33 10.90 -14.24
C ILE A 132 -0.62 10.02 -13.21
N ASN A 133 -0.18 10.59 -12.11
CA ASN A 133 0.33 9.80 -11.01
C ASN A 133 -0.80 9.41 -10.06
N ILE A 134 -0.68 8.23 -9.46
CA ILE A 134 -1.50 7.79 -8.34
C ILE A 134 -0.61 7.47 -7.15
N ALA A 135 -1.06 7.81 -5.95
CA ALA A 135 -0.35 7.56 -4.72
C ALA A 135 -1.31 7.09 -3.63
N VAL A 136 -1.07 5.90 -3.10
CA VAL A 136 -1.83 5.34 -1.96
C VAL A 136 -1.14 5.59 -0.62
N ILE A 137 0.05 6.21 -0.67
CA ILE A 137 0.83 6.67 0.49
C ILE A 137 1.34 8.09 0.23
N PRO A 138 1.56 8.92 1.27
CA PRO A 138 1.94 10.32 1.12
C PRO A 138 3.42 10.49 0.80
N MET A 139 3.81 10.24 -0.46
CA MET A 139 5.19 10.31 -0.96
C MET A 139 5.54 11.63 -1.66
N LEU A 140 4.59 12.54 -1.87
CA LEU A 140 4.85 13.82 -2.50
C LEU A 140 5.62 14.76 -1.58
N ARG A 141 6.57 15.51 -2.13
CA ARG A 141 7.37 16.48 -1.38
C ARG A 141 6.49 17.47 -0.61
N THR A 142 6.83 17.65 0.66
CA THR A 142 6.21 18.67 1.51
C THR A 142 7.17 19.10 2.63
N ARG A 143 6.88 20.26 3.21
CA ARG A 143 7.53 20.74 4.45
C ARG A 143 6.76 20.33 5.70
N ALA A 144 5.54 19.80 5.55
CA ALA A 144 4.67 19.48 6.68
C ALA A 144 5.13 18.25 7.49
N PHE A 145 5.71 17.24 6.80
CA PHE A 145 6.22 16.01 7.41
C PHE A 145 7.37 15.42 6.58
N PRO A 146 8.23 14.59 7.17
CA PRO A 146 9.32 13.96 6.44
C PRO A 146 8.78 12.87 5.49
N MET A 147 9.59 12.50 4.52
CA MET A 147 9.31 11.33 3.66
C MET A 147 9.09 10.09 4.53
N VAL A 148 8.08 9.29 4.21
CA VAL A 148 7.52 8.24 5.09
C VAL A 148 8.50 7.18 5.57
N ALA A 149 9.61 6.97 4.88
CA ALA A 149 10.69 6.07 5.31
C ALA A 149 11.65 6.69 6.34
N PHE A 150 11.55 8.00 6.61
CA PHE A 150 12.45 8.71 7.52
C PHE A 150 11.83 8.93 8.90
N PRO A 151 12.67 8.97 9.97
CA PRO A 151 12.21 9.28 11.31
C PRO A 151 11.49 10.63 11.39
N THR A 152 10.47 10.72 12.24
CA THR A 152 9.70 11.97 12.44
C THR A 152 10.28 12.88 13.51
N TRP A 153 11.11 12.35 14.43
CA TRP A 153 11.62 13.12 15.56
C TRP A 153 12.47 14.35 15.21
N PRO A 154 13.28 14.34 14.10
CA PRO A 154 14.04 15.55 13.73
C PRO A 154 13.21 16.60 12.99
N SER A 155 11.88 16.44 12.84
CA SER A 155 11.02 17.39 12.10
C SER A 155 11.00 18.81 12.67
N PHE A 156 11.49 19.01 13.90
CA PHE A 156 11.69 20.33 14.49
C PHE A 156 12.88 21.09 13.87
N LEU A 157 13.80 20.39 13.18
CA LEU A 157 14.92 21.03 12.51
C LEU A 157 14.45 21.69 11.19
N PRO A 158 14.74 22.99 10.99
CA PRO A 158 14.36 23.69 9.77
C PRO A 158 14.87 22.98 8.51
N GLY A 159 13.98 22.76 7.55
CA GLY A 159 14.32 22.14 6.27
C GLY A 159 14.48 20.61 6.29
N TYR A 160 14.48 19.96 7.46
CA TYR A 160 14.63 18.50 7.55
C TYR A 160 13.61 17.75 6.69
N ASN A 161 12.32 18.08 6.84
CA ASN A 161 11.27 17.40 6.10
C ASN A 161 11.49 17.45 4.58
N ALA A 162 11.77 18.62 4.04
CA ALA A 162 12.04 18.80 2.60
C ALA A 162 13.33 18.08 2.15
N LEU A 163 14.36 18.02 3.01
CA LEU A 163 15.62 17.33 2.73
C LEU A 163 15.41 15.82 2.61
N THR A 164 14.57 15.22 3.44
CA THR A 164 14.31 13.77 3.41
C THR A 164 13.76 13.30 2.06
N TYR A 165 12.89 14.07 1.42
CA TYR A 165 12.40 13.77 0.06
C TYR A 165 13.52 13.84 -0.98
N ARG A 166 14.35 14.89 -0.94
CA ARG A 166 15.48 15.03 -1.87
C ARG A 166 16.47 13.87 -1.73
N LEU A 167 16.75 13.45 -0.51
CA LEU A 167 17.65 12.32 -0.24
C LEU A 167 17.03 11.00 -0.73
N ALA A 168 15.77 10.71 -0.40
CA ALA A 168 15.09 9.50 -0.85
C ALA A 168 15.05 9.39 -2.37
N GLU A 169 14.62 10.46 -3.03
CA GLU A 169 14.55 10.52 -4.49
C GLU A 169 15.93 10.35 -5.14
N GLN A 170 16.96 11.02 -4.59
CA GLN A 170 18.32 10.91 -5.11
C GLN A 170 18.89 9.51 -4.91
N LEU A 171 18.60 8.84 -3.77
CA LEU A 171 18.99 7.46 -3.53
C LEU A 171 18.34 6.52 -4.56
N VAL A 172 17.02 6.62 -4.73
CA VAL A 172 16.30 5.82 -5.74
C VAL A 172 16.87 6.08 -7.14
N TRP A 173 17.02 7.35 -7.52
CA TRP A 173 17.54 7.70 -8.83
C TRP A 173 18.97 7.18 -9.07
N SER A 174 19.86 7.29 -8.11
CA SER A 174 21.24 6.79 -8.22
C SER A 174 21.27 5.30 -8.52
N GLY A 175 20.32 4.55 -7.98
CA GLY A 175 20.15 3.13 -8.26
C GLY A 175 19.73 2.81 -9.69
N PHE A 176 18.74 3.49 -10.22
CA PHE A 176 18.12 3.15 -11.50
C PHE A 176 18.62 3.98 -12.69
N ARG A 177 19.36 5.05 -12.45
CA ARG A 177 19.77 6.04 -13.45
C ARG A 177 20.44 5.44 -14.70
N ARG A 178 21.35 4.48 -14.51
CA ARG A 178 22.10 3.90 -15.63
C ARG A 178 21.17 3.17 -16.59
N SER A 179 20.38 2.24 -16.09
CA SER A 179 19.47 1.42 -16.91
C SER A 179 18.37 2.27 -17.55
N VAL A 180 17.74 3.18 -16.77
CA VAL A 180 16.72 4.07 -17.31
C VAL A 180 17.29 4.98 -18.41
N ASN A 181 18.48 5.55 -18.24
CA ASN A 181 19.10 6.41 -19.27
C ASN A 181 19.55 5.62 -20.50
N GLN A 182 20.01 4.38 -20.35
CA GLN A 182 20.31 3.50 -21.48
C GLN A 182 19.04 3.19 -22.27
N TRP A 183 17.95 2.81 -21.58
CA TRP A 183 16.66 2.57 -22.22
C TRP A 183 16.11 3.81 -22.92
N ARG A 184 16.17 4.98 -22.28
CA ARG A 184 15.75 6.27 -22.87
C ARG A 184 16.47 6.56 -24.18
N GLN A 185 17.80 6.36 -24.23
CA GLN A 185 18.61 6.65 -25.42
C GLN A 185 18.44 5.60 -26.52
N ASN A 186 18.58 4.32 -26.15
CA ASN A 186 18.69 3.24 -27.12
C ASN A 186 17.35 2.80 -27.70
N VAL A 187 16.27 2.95 -26.94
CA VAL A 187 14.93 2.48 -27.33
C VAL A 187 13.97 3.63 -27.59
N LEU A 188 13.88 4.57 -26.64
CA LEU A 188 12.90 5.65 -26.75
C LEU A 188 13.38 6.82 -27.64
N GLY A 189 14.69 6.92 -27.95
CA GLY A 189 15.25 8.04 -28.69
C GLY A 189 15.23 9.36 -27.91
N LEU A 190 15.22 9.30 -26.56
CA LEU A 190 15.15 10.45 -25.66
C LEU A 190 16.51 10.78 -25.04
N GLY A 191 16.73 12.03 -24.69
CA GLY A 191 17.93 12.48 -23.99
C GLY A 191 18.06 11.85 -22.58
N LYS A 192 19.31 11.80 -22.09
CA LYS A 192 19.59 11.40 -20.71
C LYS A 192 18.96 12.37 -19.73
N ARG A 193 18.47 11.85 -18.62
CA ARG A 193 18.09 12.65 -17.46
C ARG A 193 19.32 12.96 -16.60
N PRO A 194 19.38 14.17 -16.03
CA PRO A 194 20.51 14.59 -15.21
C PRO A 194 20.66 13.73 -13.95
N PHE A 195 21.82 13.81 -13.32
CA PHE A 195 22.05 13.13 -12.04
C PHE A 195 21.24 13.75 -10.90
N LEU A 196 21.18 15.07 -10.84
CA LEU A 196 20.41 15.79 -9.81
C LEU A 196 19.09 16.33 -10.37
N GLY A 197 18.09 16.46 -9.51
CA GLY A 197 16.82 17.12 -9.84
C GLY A 197 15.84 16.31 -10.69
N ASN A 198 16.08 15.03 -10.92
CA ASN A 198 15.25 14.20 -11.82
C ASN A 198 13.77 14.12 -11.39
N PHE A 199 13.46 14.19 -10.10
CA PHE A 199 12.09 14.05 -9.57
C PHE A 199 11.34 15.38 -9.43
N HIS A 200 11.97 16.51 -9.71
CA HIS A 200 11.32 17.83 -9.61
C HIS A 200 9.96 17.91 -10.34
N PRO A 201 9.81 17.35 -11.54
CA PRO A 201 8.55 17.41 -12.28
C PRO A 201 7.37 16.62 -11.66
N LEU A 202 7.60 15.71 -10.74
CA LEU A 202 6.50 14.97 -10.09
C LEU A 202 5.55 15.93 -9.34
N ASN A 203 6.05 17.03 -8.81
CA ASN A 203 5.25 18.02 -8.13
C ASN A 203 4.33 18.83 -9.07
N HIS A 204 4.53 18.75 -10.37
CA HIS A 204 3.74 19.43 -11.40
C HIS A 204 2.89 18.47 -12.24
N THR A 205 3.07 17.16 -12.07
CA THR A 205 2.25 16.15 -12.73
C THR A 205 0.93 15.97 -11.97
N PRO A 206 -0.23 15.89 -12.64
CA PRO A 206 -1.48 15.54 -11.99
C PRO A 206 -1.32 14.30 -11.11
N THR A 207 -1.67 14.38 -9.85
CA THR A 207 -1.49 13.30 -8.88
C THR A 207 -2.76 13.09 -8.07
N LEU A 208 -3.28 11.88 -8.10
CA LEU A 208 -4.46 11.46 -7.36
C LEU A 208 -4.04 10.68 -6.12
N LEU A 209 -4.56 11.10 -4.98
CA LEU A 209 -4.24 10.52 -3.67
C LEU A 209 -5.35 9.56 -3.26
N GLY A 210 -5.05 8.24 -3.27
CA GLY A 210 -5.95 7.15 -2.86
C GLY A 210 -6.04 6.99 -1.35
N PHE A 211 -6.08 8.10 -0.60
CA PHE A 211 -6.29 8.14 0.85
C PHE A 211 -7.03 9.42 1.25
N SER A 212 -7.57 9.44 2.47
CA SER A 212 -8.45 10.50 2.96
C SER A 212 -7.71 11.73 3.48
N PRO A 213 -8.19 12.97 3.19
CA PRO A 213 -7.70 14.19 3.82
C PRO A 213 -8.00 14.25 5.32
N HIS A 214 -8.95 13.47 5.84
CA HIS A 214 -9.22 13.35 7.27
C HIS A 214 -8.10 12.60 8.00
N ILE A 215 -7.34 11.76 7.28
CA ILE A 215 -6.18 11.06 7.81
C ILE A 215 -4.90 11.87 7.61
N VAL A 216 -4.66 12.35 6.41
CA VAL A 216 -3.51 13.18 6.06
C VAL A 216 -4.02 14.54 5.60
N PRO A 217 -4.09 15.56 6.48
CA PRO A 217 -4.51 16.90 6.11
C PRO A 217 -3.64 17.45 4.98
N ARG A 218 -4.25 18.22 4.08
CA ARG A 218 -3.56 18.79 2.93
C ARG A 218 -2.41 19.71 3.36
N PRO A 219 -1.16 19.42 3.02
CA PRO A 219 -0.06 20.35 3.20
C PRO A 219 -0.27 21.63 2.38
N ALA A 220 0.09 22.77 2.96
CA ALA A 220 -0.09 24.09 2.31
C ALA A 220 0.77 24.27 1.05
N ASP A 221 1.84 23.48 0.92
CA ASP A 221 2.77 23.53 -0.21
C ASP A 221 2.42 22.55 -1.35
N TRP A 222 1.29 21.82 -1.26
CA TRP A 222 0.78 21.02 -2.36
C TRP A 222 -0.08 21.88 -3.31
N GLY A 223 0.31 21.90 -4.59
CA GLY A 223 -0.38 22.65 -5.64
C GLY A 223 -1.73 22.05 -6.06
N PRO A 224 -2.49 22.72 -6.92
CA PRO A 224 -3.83 22.29 -7.37
C PRO A 224 -3.82 20.99 -8.17
N ASN A 225 -2.68 20.60 -8.75
CA ASN A 225 -2.50 19.33 -9.47
C ASN A 225 -2.52 18.10 -8.56
N VAL A 226 -2.46 18.26 -7.24
CA VAL A 226 -2.57 17.18 -6.26
C VAL A 226 -4.00 17.13 -5.74
N GLN A 227 -4.71 16.04 -6.00
CA GLN A 227 -6.12 15.89 -5.66
C GLN A 227 -6.33 14.68 -4.76
N TYR A 228 -7.07 14.87 -3.66
CA TYR A 228 -7.56 13.75 -2.86
C TYR A 228 -8.76 13.11 -3.56
N THR A 229 -8.75 11.79 -3.58
CA THR A 229 -9.91 11.02 -4.04
C THR A 229 -10.61 10.30 -2.89
N GLY A 230 -9.90 10.03 -1.80
CA GLY A 230 -10.34 9.09 -0.78
C GLY A 230 -9.84 7.67 -1.07
N TYR A 231 -10.15 6.73 -0.18
CA TYR A 231 -9.70 5.34 -0.32
C TYR A 231 -10.41 4.60 -1.45
N TRP A 232 -9.66 3.74 -2.16
CA TRP A 232 -10.18 2.85 -3.21
C TRP A 232 -10.45 1.47 -2.61
N LEU A 233 -11.66 1.30 -2.09
CA LEU A 233 -12.08 0.10 -1.38
C LEU A 233 -13.05 -0.70 -2.26
N PRO A 234 -12.63 -1.88 -2.79
CA PRO A 234 -13.47 -2.69 -3.66
C PRO A 234 -14.67 -3.29 -2.91
N THR A 235 -15.71 -3.60 -3.68
CA THR A 235 -16.79 -4.50 -3.31
C THR A 235 -16.61 -5.82 -4.06
N GLU A 236 -16.94 -6.93 -3.41
CA GLU A 236 -16.93 -8.26 -3.99
C GLU A 236 -18.30 -8.92 -3.71
N PRO A 237 -19.33 -8.54 -4.48
CA PRO A 237 -20.72 -8.91 -4.18
C PRO A 237 -20.99 -10.41 -4.30
N ASP A 238 -20.23 -11.10 -5.16
CA ASP A 238 -20.44 -12.54 -5.45
C ASP A 238 -19.73 -13.47 -4.44
N TRP A 239 -19.01 -12.91 -3.45
CA TRP A 239 -18.34 -13.71 -2.45
C TRP A 239 -19.35 -14.20 -1.39
N ILE A 240 -19.37 -15.52 -1.16
CA ILE A 240 -20.23 -16.15 -0.16
C ILE A 240 -19.38 -16.55 1.04
N PRO A 241 -19.72 -16.12 2.28
CA PRO A 241 -18.98 -16.51 3.47
C PRO A 241 -19.16 -18.01 3.77
N PRO A 242 -18.08 -18.70 4.20
CA PRO A 242 -18.19 -20.05 4.74
C PRO A 242 -19.10 -20.10 5.97
N ASP A 243 -19.93 -21.14 6.07
CA ASP A 243 -20.88 -21.28 7.19
C ASP A 243 -20.17 -21.29 8.55
N GLU A 244 -19.01 -21.93 8.65
CA GLU A 244 -18.20 -21.97 9.88
C GLU A 244 -17.73 -20.57 10.31
N LEU A 245 -17.42 -19.68 9.37
CA LEU A 245 -17.04 -18.30 9.66
C LEU A 245 -18.25 -17.51 10.17
N VAL A 246 -19.41 -17.69 9.53
CA VAL A 246 -20.67 -17.04 9.96
C VAL A 246 -21.03 -17.48 11.36
N GLN A 247 -20.99 -18.78 11.66
CA GLN A 247 -21.24 -19.33 12.98
C GLN A 247 -20.22 -18.81 14.00
N PHE A 248 -18.93 -18.84 13.69
CA PHE A 248 -17.90 -18.29 14.59
C PHE A 248 -18.19 -16.82 14.93
N LEU A 249 -18.58 -15.99 13.97
CA LEU A 249 -18.90 -14.57 14.22
C LEU A 249 -20.15 -14.41 15.10
N ALA A 250 -21.15 -15.30 14.96
CA ALA A 250 -22.40 -15.27 15.74
C ALA A 250 -22.22 -15.76 17.19
N ASP A 251 -21.27 -16.67 17.45
CA ASP A 251 -21.13 -17.38 18.73
C ASP A 251 -20.45 -16.58 19.86
N GLY A 252 -20.34 -15.24 19.72
CA GLY A 252 -19.74 -14.44 20.81
C GLY A 252 -19.42 -13.00 20.42
N PRO A 253 -18.67 -12.28 21.26
CA PRO A 253 -18.34 -10.90 21.00
C PRO A 253 -17.49 -10.77 19.73
N PRO A 254 -17.54 -9.60 19.02
CA PRO A 254 -16.77 -9.36 17.81
C PRO A 254 -15.29 -9.71 17.98
N PRO A 255 -14.69 -10.55 17.11
CA PRO A 255 -13.29 -10.94 17.21
C PRO A 255 -12.34 -9.82 16.72
N ILE A 256 -11.05 -9.97 17.03
CA ILE A 256 -9.97 -9.15 16.44
C ILE A 256 -9.39 -9.93 15.25
N LEU A 257 -9.31 -9.31 14.08
CA LEU A 257 -8.56 -9.86 12.94
C LEU A 257 -7.05 -9.64 13.16
N VAL A 258 -6.24 -10.66 12.93
CA VAL A 258 -4.78 -10.55 12.84
C VAL A 258 -4.34 -10.96 11.43
N SER A 259 -3.76 -10.01 10.69
CA SER A 259 -3.29 -10.23 9.33
C SER A 259 -2.06 -9.37 9.03
N PHE A 260 -0.97 -9.98 8.61
CA PHE A 260 0.23 -9.25 8.17
C PHE A 260 0.33 -9.11 6.65
N GLY A 261 -0.72 -9.54 5.92
CA GLY A 261 -0.82 -9.35 4.47
C GLY A 261 0.36 -9.93 3.70
N SER A 262 1.05 -9.09 2.93
CA SER A 262 2.21 -9.47 2.12
C SER A 262 3.56 -9.36 2.86
N MET A 263 3.56 -9.36 4.19
CA MET A 263 4.81 -9.34 4.97
C MET A 263 5.27 -10.77 5.26
N ALA A 264 6.39 -11.18 4.67
CA ALA A 264 7.05 -12.43 5.02
C ALA A 264 7.80 -12.30 6.36
N VAL A 265 7.88 -13.38 7.12
CA VAL A 265 8.63 -13.45 8.36
C VAL A 265 9.52 -14.70 8.37
N ARG A 266 10.66 -14.63 9.08
CA ARG A 266 11.58 -15.79 9.16
C ARG A 266 11.03 -16.96 9.97
N ASP A 267 10.23 -16.64 10.98
CA ASP A 267 9.69 -17.62 11.93
C ASP A 267 8.18 -17.41 12.13
N PRO A 268 7.35 -17.97 11.21
CA PRO A 268 5.91 -17.90 11.31
C PRO A 268 5.35 -18.56 12.57
N GLN A 269 5.98 -19.64 13.03
CA GLN A 269 5.51 -20.38 14.21
C GLN A 269 5.67 -19.55 15.49
N ARG A 270 6.82 -18.92 15.65
CA ARG A 270 7.06 -18.00 16.77
C ARG A 270 6.08 -16.83 16.76
N LEU A 271 5.82 -16.24 15.60
CA LEU A 271 4.86 -15.13 15.49
C LEU A 271 3.45 -15.60 15.82
N THR A 272 3.04 -16.76 15.33
CA THR A 272 1.73 -17.35 15.66
C THR A 272 1.62 -17.60 17.16
N ALA A 273 2.61 -18.24 17.79
CA ALA A 273 2.62 -18.50 19.23
C ALA A 273 2.50 -17.20 20.06
N LEU A 274 3.22 -16.13 19.63
CA LEU A 274 3.14 -14.82 20.27
C LEU A 274 1.73 -14.24 20.17
N VAL A 275 1.09 -14.33 19.00
CA VAL A 275 -0.28 -13.82 18.77
C VAL A 275 -1.30 -14.59 19.62
N LEU A 276 -1.18 -15.92 19.69
CA LEU A 276 -2.06 -16.77 20.51
C LEU A 276 -1.93 -16.43 22.00
N GLN A 277 -0.71 -16.26 22.51
CA GLN A 277 -0.47 -15.83 23.90
C GLN A 277 -1.05 -14.43 24.18
N ALA A 278 -0.93 -13.50 23.21
CA ALA A 278 -1.50 -12.17 23.36
C ALA A 278 -3.03 -12.22 23.45
N ALA A 279 -3.68 -13.02 22.61
CA ALA A 279 -5.13 -13.20 22.62
C ALA A 279 -5.62 -13.77 23.96
N GLN A 280 -4.95 -14.81 24.44
CA GLN A 280 -5.27 -15.44 25.74
C GLN A 280 -5.15 -14.43 26.88
N ARG A 281 -4.05 -13.63 26.92
CA ARG A 281 -3.84 -12.60 27.94
C ARG A 281 -4.86 -11.48 27.90
N ALA A 282 -5.30 -11.10 26.68
CA ALA A 282 -6.28 -10.06 26.47
C ALA A 282 -7.73 -10.55 26.61
N GLY A 283 -7.97 -11.86 26.74
CA GLY A 283 -9.32 -12.45 26.75
C GLY A 283 -10.09 -12.20 25.46
N GLN A 284 -9.42 -12.17 24.29
CA GLN A 284 -10.02 -11.80 23.01
C GLN A 284 -10.16 -13.00 22.07
N ARG A 285 -11.28 -13.03 21.33
CA ARG A 285 -11.44 -13.94 20.19
C ARG A 285 -10.67 -13.41 19.00
N LEU A 286 -10.10 -14.31 18.19
CA LEU A 286 -9.34 -13.91 17.00
C LEU A 286 -9.84 -14.57 15.74
N ILE A 287 -9.66 -13.85 14.62
CA ILE A 287 -9.55 -14.42 13.29
C ILE A 287 -8.08 -14.27 12.86
N LEU A 288 -7.42 -15.39 12.55
CA LEU A 288 -6.06 -15.41 12.01
C LEU A 288 -6.11 -15.56 10.50
N GLN A 289 -5.64 -14.54 9.78
CA GLN A 289 -5.49 -14.63 8.33
C GLN A 289 -4.02 -14.94 8.00
N SER A 290 -3.78 -16.07 7.31
CA SER A 290 -2.44 -16.59 7.06
C SER A 290 -1.53 -15.61 6.31
N GLY A 291 -1.99 -15.07 5.19
CA GLY A 291 -1.20 -14.16 4.34
C GLY A 291 0.19 -14.75 4.03
N TRP A 292 1.14 -13.90 3.62
CA TRP A 292 2.53 -14.30 3.37
C TRP A 292 3.33 -14.52 4.67
N ALA A 293 2.81 -14.07 5.81
CA ALA A 293 3.41 -14.34 7.12
C ALA A 293 3.22 -15.80 7.57
N GLY A 294 2.35 -16.58 6.89
CA GLY A 294 2.13 -17.98 7.20
C GLY A 294 1.51 -18.20 8.58
N LEU A 295 0.67 -17.26 9.06
CA LEU A 295 -0.05 -17.43 10.32
C LEU A 295 -1.04 -18.60 10.23
N GLY A 296 -1.12 -19.37 11.29
CA GLY A 296 -2.05 -20.48 11.45
C GLY A 296 -1.37 -21.71 11.99
N GLN A 297 -2.13 -22.57 12.64
CA GLN A 297 -1.72 -23.88 13.13
C GLN A 297 -2.87 -24.86 12.95
N ARG A 298 -2.58 -26.15 12.95
CA ARG A 298 -3.59 -27.19 13.20
C ARG A 298 -3.89 -27.15 14.70
N ASP A 299 -5.13 -27.41 15.08
CA ASP A 299 -5.59 -27.46 16.49
C ASP A 299 -5.61 -26.09 17.20
N LEU A 300 -6.27 -25.11 16.61
CA LEU A 300 -6.53 -23.80 17.25
C LEU A 300 -7.61 -23.92 18.35
N PRO A 301 -7.51 -23.15 19.45
CA PRO A 301 -8.58 -23.06 20.42
C PRO A 301 -9.91 -22.61 19.81
N PRO A 302 -11.08 -22.98 20.37
CA PRO A 302 -12.39 -22.57 19.83
C PRO A 302 -12.61 -21.05 19.77
N THR A 303 -11.82 -20.28 20.50
CA THR A 303 -11.83 -18.81 20.47
C THR A 303 -11.08 -18.22 19.28
N ILE A 304 -10.47 -19.04 18.43
CA ILE A 304 -9.63 -18.60 17.31
C ILE A 304 -10.05 -19.30 16.02
N PHE A 305 -10.37 -18.52 15.00
CA PHE A 305 -10.74 -19.01 13.68
C PHE A 305 -9.60 -18.75 12.68
N SER A 306 -9.21 -19.77 11.91
CA SER A 306 -8.26 -19.63 10.80
C SER A 306 -8.99 -19.26 9.52
N LEU A 307 -8.53 -18.21 8.83
CA LEU A 307 -9.17 -17.69 7.64
C LEU A 307 -8.12 -17.51 6.53
N ASP A 308 -8.38 -18.09 5.37
CA ASP A 308 -7.52 -17.87 4.20
C ASP A 308 -7.84 -16.53 3.54
N TYR A 309 -9.11 -16.30 3.26
CA TYR A 309 -9.57 -15.10 2.58
C TYR A 309 -11.00 -14.72 2.95
N ALA A 310 -11.22 -13.41 3.14
CA ALA A 310 -12.53 -12.78 3.09
C ALA A 310 -12.40 -11.34 2.55
N PRO A 311 -13.39 -10.82 1.82
CA PRO A 311 -13.42 -9.42 1.44
C PRO A 311 -13.48 -8.54 2.69
N TYR A 312 -12.55 -7.61 2.83
CA TYR A 312 -12.47 -6.77 4.02
C TYR A 312 -13.71 -5.88 4.20
N ARG A 313 -14.37 -5.52 3.09
CA ARG A 313 -15.62 -4.76 3.15
C ARG A 313 -16.77 -5.53 3.82
N TRP A 314 -16.77 -6.86 3.71
CA TRP A 314 -17.71 -7.72 4.41
C TRP A 314 -17.26 -8.02 5.84
N LEU A 315 -15.97 -8.34 6.03
CA LEU A 315 -15.46 -8.83 7.31
C LEU A 315 -15.29 -7.71 8.35
N PHE A 316 -14.70 -6.57 7.99
CA PHE A 316 -14.28 -5.54 8.94
C PHE A 316 -15.42 -4.95 9.79
N PRO A 317 -16.64 -4.72 9.27
CA PRO A 317 -17.77 -4.27 10.10
C PRO A 317 -18.17 -5.23 11.22
N GLN A 318 -17.73 -6.48 11.19
CA GLN A 318 -18.02 -7.53 12.15
C GLN A 318 -16.91 -7.71 13.21
N LEU A 319 -15.86 -6.90 13.15
CA LEU A 319 -14.67 -6.99 14.01
C LEU A 319 -14.68 -5.94 15.13
N ALA A 320 -14.05 -6.27 16.26
CA ALA A 320 -13.77 -5.30 17.32
C ALA A 320 -12.58 -4.39 16.98
N ALA A 321 -11.55 -4.94 16.34
CA ALA A 321 -10.33 -4.25 15.93
C ALA A 321 -9.58 -5.08 14.89
N VAL A 322 -8.52 -4.51 14.29
CA VAL A 322 -7.62 -5.23 13.39
C VAL A 322 -6.15 -5.03 13.79
N VAL A 323 -5.40 -6.13 13.92
CA VAL A 323 -3.95 -6.14 14.08
C VAL A 323 -3.31 -6.38 12.72
N HIS A 324 -2.47 -5.46 12.27
CA HIS A 324 -1.81 -5.60 10.97
C HIS A 324 -0.48 -4.84 10.88
N HIS A 325 0.25 -5.06 9.77
CA HIS A 325 1.55 -4.44 9.53
C HIS A 325 1.48 -2.92 9.28
N GLY A 326 0.33 -2.37 8.89
CA GLY A 326 0.18 -0.95 8.58
C GLY A 326 0.18 -0.61 7.09
N GLY A 327 -0.12 -1.58 6.21
CA GLY A 327 -0.32 -1.29 4.79
C GLY A 327 -1.52 -0.36 4.58
N SER A 328 -1.39 0.60 3.65
CA SER A 328 -2.37 1.66 3.40
C SER A 328 -3.78 1.14 3.15
N GLY A 329 -3.94 0.06 2.36
CA GLY A 329 -5.24 -0.54 2.06
C GLY A 329 -5.94 -1.11 3.29
N THR A 330 -5.25 -1.96 4.07
CA THR A 330 -5.80 -2.54 5.31
C THR A 330 -6.13 -1.45 6.33
N THR A 331 -5.26 -0.46 6.47
CA THR A 331 -5.50 0.72 7.32
C THR A 331 -6.76 1.47 6.88
N GLY A 332 -6.92 1.67 5.56
CA GLY A 332 -8.09 2.32 4.97
C GLY A 332 -9.40 1.57 5.25
N PHE A 333 -9.38 0.23 5.16
CA PHE A 333 -10.55 -0.59 5.53
C PHE A 333 -10.91 -0.49 7.00
N GLY A 334 -9.91 -0.49 7.91
CA GLY A 334 -10.16 -0.29 9.34
C GLY A 334 -10.80 1.06 9.64
N PHE A 335 -10.31 2.12 9.02
CA PHE A 335 -10.93 3.45 9.12
C PHE A 335 -12.34 3.47 8.56
N TRP A 336 -12.55 2.92 7.35
CA TRP A 336 -13.87 2.87 6.72
C TRP A 336 -14.89 2.09 7.57
N ALA A 337 -14.47 0.98 8.17
CA ALA A 337 -15.32 0.19 9.05
C ALA A 337 -15.59 0.88 10.40
N GLY A 338 -14.81 1.88 10.77
CA GLY A 338 -14.91 2.57 12.06
C GLY A 338 -14.37 1.74 13.22
N ILE A 339 -13.37 0.87 12.98
CA ILE A 339 -12.73 0.02 13.99
C ILE A 339 -11.27 0.43 14.22
N SER A 340 -10.75 0.13 15.40
CA SER A 340 -9.38 0.48 15.77
C SER A 340 -8.36 -0.36 15.00
N ASN A 341 -7.36 0.32 14.43
CA ASN A 341 -6.19 -0.30 13.80
C ASN A 341 -5.06 -0.42 14.83
N ILE A 342 -4.57 -1.64 15.08
CA ILE A 342 -3.44 -1.96 15.95
C ILE A 342 -2.25 -2.29 15.05
N LEU A 343 -1.27 -1.39 14.97
CA LEU A 343 -0.19 -1.54 14.01
C LEU A 343 1.08 -2.15 14.61
N THR A 344 1.61 -3.13 13.87
CA THR A 344 2.93 -3.74 14.11
C THR A 344 3.79 -3.53 12.86
N PRO A 345 4.36 -2.32 12.68
CA PRO A 345 5.07 -1.97 11.45
C PRO A 345 6.39 -2.72 11.29
N PHE A 346 6.69 -3.08 10.04
CA PHE A 346 7.95 -3.69 9.59
C PHE A 346 8.87 -2.64 8.97
N LEU A 347 8.36 -1.82 8.03
CA LEU A 347 9.18 -0.87 7.25
C LEU A 347 8.36 0.28 6.66
N PHE A 348 9.05 1.26 6.09
CA PHE A 348 8.53 2.39 5.28
C PHE A 348 7.35 3.15 5.89
N ASP A 349 6.29 3.29 5.09
CA ASP A 349 5.06 4.02 5.39
C ASP A 349 4.26 3.43 6.55
N GLN A 350 4.49 2.17 6.91
CA GLN A 350 3.80 1.51 8.02
C GLN A 350 4.05 2.24 9.34
N PHE A 351 5.25 2.75 9.57
CA PHE A 351 5.57 3.59 10.73
C PHE A 351 4.84 4.95 10.67
N TYR A 352 4.72 5.52 9.49
CA TYR A 352 3.98 6.75 9.30
C TYR A 352 2.49 6.57 9.64
N TRP A 353 1.86 5.52 9.10
CA TRP A 353 0.46 5.21 9.41
C TRP A 353 0.24 4.94 10.90
N GLY A 354 1.13 4.18 11.54
CA GLY A 354 1.06 3.95 12.99
C GLY A 354 1.10 5.24 13.79
N LYS A 355 1.99 6.17 13.45
CA LYS A 355 2.06 7.49 14.07
C LYS A 355 0.78 8.30 13.84
N ARG A 356 0.22 8.26 12.62
CA ARG A 356 -1.04 8.96 12.31
C ARG A 356 -2.21 8.43 13.12
N ILE A 357 -2.35 7.12 13.24
CA ILE A 357 -3.39 6.46 14.03
C ILE A 357 -3.30 6.90 15.49
N GLN A 358 -2.10 6.87 16.08
CA GLN A 358 -1.86 7.33 17.45
C GLN A 358 -2.21 8.82 17.63
N MET A 359 -1.76 9.68 16.70
CA MET A 359 -2.03 11.13 16.78
C MET A 359 -3.52 11.46 16.64
N LEU A 360 -4.27 10.72 15.86
CA LEU A 360 -5.72 10.86 15.72
C LEU A 360 -6.49 10.26 16.90
N GLY A 361 -5.83 9.44 17.71
CA GLY A 361 -6.46 8.73 18.84
C GLY A 361 -7.48 7.68 18.41
N VAL A 362 -7.26 7.07 17.22
CA VAL A 362 -8.14 6.04 16.62
C VAL A 362 -7.53 4.64 16.65
N GLY A 363 -6.48 4.47 17.41
CA GLY A 363 -5.79 3.21 17.69
C GLY A 363 -4.63 3.42 18.65
N PRO A 364 -4.11 2.34 19.26
CA PRO A 364 -3.00 2.41 20.20
C PRO A 364 -1.69 2.81 19.51
N ALA A 365 -0.68 3.15 20.31
CA ALA A 365 0.66 3.41 19.81
C ALA A 365 1.19 2.18 19.04
N PRO A 366 1.83 2.37 17.87
CA PRO A 366 2.33 1.26 17.08
C PRO A 366 3.48 0.56 17.81
N THR A 367 3.52 -0.77 17.73
CA THR A 367 4.63 -1.57 18.24
C THR A 367 5.39 -2.21 17.08
N PRO A 368 6.63 -1.79 16.78
CA PRO A 368 7.42 -2.39 15.71
C PRO A 368 7.51 -3.92 15.85
N GLN A 369 7.43 -4.64 14.75
CA GLN A 369 7.46 -6.11 14.73
C GLN A 369 8.72 -6.67 15.41
N GLN A 370 9.88 -6.01 15.26
CA GLN A 370 11.14 -6.42 15.87
C GLN A 370 11.13 -6.38 17.41
N THR A 371 10.28 -5.57 18.02
CA THR A 371 10.16 -5.41 19.48
C THR A 371 8.80 -5.87 20.02
N LEU A 372 8.03 -6.59 19.17
CA LEU A 372 6.72 -7.10 19.52
C LEU A 372 6.86 -8.23 20.56
N THR A 373 6.07 -8.13 21.63
CA THR A 373 5.92 -9.18 22.65
C THR A 373 4.44 -9.49 22.87
N ALA A 374 4.13 -10.66 23.39
CA ALA A 374 2.75 -11.05 23.69
C ALA A 374 2.08 -10.06 24.66
N GLU A 375 2.82 -9.53 25.62
CA GLU A 375 2.33 -8.55 26.59
C GLU A 375 1.97 -7.22 25.92
N LYS A 376 2.86 -6.66 25.09
CA LYS A 376 2.59 -5.42 24.35
C LYS A 376 1.40 -5.56 23.43
N LEU A 377 1.30 -6.68 22.72
CA LEU A 377 0.18 -6.93 21.81
C LEU A 377 -1.12 -7.12 22.58
N ALA A 378 -1.11 -7.84 23.72
CA ALA A 378 -2.29 -8.01 24.58
C ALA A 378 -2.78 -6.66 25.12
N THR A 379 -1.87 -5.81 25.59
CA THR A 379 -2.21 -4.45 26.04
C THR A 379 -2.85 -3.62 24.92
N ALA A 380 -2.28 -3.67 23.71
CA ALA A 380 -2.82 -2.95 22.56
C ALA A 380 -4.21 -3.47 22.15
N MET A 381 -4.43 -4.80 22.17
CA MET A 381 -5.74 -5.42 21.91
C MET A 381 -6.78 -4.98 22.95
N ALA A 382 -6.44 -5.09 24.24
CA ALA A 382 -7.31 -4.67 25.32
C ALA A 382 -7.68 -3.18 25.21
N THR A 383 -6.70 -2.30 24.99
CA THR A 383 -6.93 -0.85 24.80
C THR A 383 -7.86 -0.57 23.62
N ALA A 384 -7.62 -1.20 22.46
CA ALA A 384 -8.41 -0.99 21.25
C ALA A 384 -9.89 -1.37 21.42
N VAL A 385 -10.17 -2.39 22.23
CA VAL A 385 -11.53 -2.89 22.48
C VAL A 385 -12.22 -2.14 23.62
N SER A 386 -11.50 -1.75 24.67
CA SER A 386 -12.11 -1.24 25.92
C SER A 386 -12.12 0.29 26.03
N ASP A 387 -11.24 1.04 25.31
CA ASP A 387 -11.21 2.50 25.40
C ASP A 387 -12.41 3.15 24.67
N PRO A 388 -13.39 3.71 25.40
CA PRO A 388 -14.59 4.28 24.81
C PRO A 388 -14.31 5.53 23.98
N THR A 389 -13.30 6.33 24.35
CA THR A 389 -12.91 7.55 23.63
C THR A 389 -12.29 7.20 22.27
N MET A 390 -11.41 6.18 22.24
CA MET A 390 -10.81 5.68 21.01
C MET A 390 -11.88 5.12 20.07
N ARG A 391 -12.80 4.29 20.57
CA ARG A 391 -13.89 3.72 19.79
C ARG A 391 -14.80 4.81 19.20
N GLN A 392 -15.18 5.81 19.99
CA GLN A 392 -15.98 6.93 19.50
C GLN A 392 -15.27 7.72 18.39
N LYS A 393 -13.99 8.06 18.60
CA LYS A 393 -13.20 8.77 17.56
C LYS A 393 -13.10 7.96 16.28
N THR A 394 -12.91 6.65 16.40
CA THR A 394 -12.78 5.76 15.24
C THR A 394 -14.11 5.67 14.48
N ALA A 395 -15.23 5.56 15.18
CA ALA A 395 -16.57 5.54 14.58
C ALA A 395 -16.87 6.83 13.81
N VAL A 396 -16.62 8.00 14.43
CA VAL A 396 -16.79 9.32 13.79
C VAL A 396 -15.90 9.48 12.55
N LEU A 397 -14.66 9.01 12.62
CA LEU A 397 -13.76 9.02 11.47
C LEU A 397 -14.28 8.10 10.35
N GLY A 398 -14.78 6.92 10.71
CA GLY A 398 -15.37 5.98 9.76
C GLY A 398 -16.56 6.57 9.01
N GLU A 399 -17.44 7.30 9.69
CA GLU A 399 -18.56 8.00 9.05
C GLU A 399 -18.09 8.98 7.97
N LYS A 400 -17.06 9.80 8.28
CA LYS A 400 -16.48 10.73 7.30
C LYS A 400 -15.88 10.02 6.09
N ILE A 401 -15.16 8.91 6.31
CA ILE A 401 -14.52 8.15 5.23
C ILE A 401 -15.56 7.42 4.38
N ARG A 402 -16.67 6.93 4.96
CA ARG A 402 -17.77 6.34 4.19
C ARG A 402 -18.50 7.32 3.28
N GLN A 403 -18.45 8.62 3.58
CA GLN A 403 -18.99 9.67 2.72
C GLN A 403 -18.09 9.97 1.50
N GLU A 404 -16.84 9.52 1.52
CA GLU A 404 -15.93 9.63 0.39
C GLU A 404 -16.24 8.54 -0.64
N ASP A 405 -16.41 8.92 -1.91
CA ASP A 405 -16.50 7.98 -3.04
C ASP A 405 -15.19 8.03 -3.83
N GLY A 406 -14.18 7.32 -3.29
CA GLY A 406 -12.81 7.42 -3.78
C GLY A 406 -12.65 7.00 -5.23
N LEU A 407 -13.25 5.88 -5.62
CA LEU A 407 -13.15 5.36 -6.99
C LEU A 407 -13.87 6.25 -8.00
N LYS A 408 -15.11 6.66 -7.70
CA LYS A 408 -15.89 7.55 -8.58
C LYS A 408 -15.19 8.89 -8.76
N THR A 409 -14.64 9.45 -7.67
CA THR A 409 -13.87 10.69 -7.72
C THR A 409 -12.62 10.53 -8.57
N ALA A 410 -11.88 9.42 -8.43
CA ALA A 410 -10.68 9.14 -9.22
C ALA A 410 -11.01 9.01 -10.71
N VAL A 411 -12.04 8.23 -11.06
CA VAL A 411 -12.49 8.06 -12.45
C VAL A 411 -12.84 9.41 -13.06
N ARG A 412 -13.70 10.21 -12.41
CA ARG A 412 -14.10 11.54 -12.90
C ARG A 412 -12.92 12.48 -13.14
N LEU A 413 -11.93 12.48 -12.24
CA LEU A 413 -10.72 13.31 -12.40
C LEU A 413 -9.83 12.81 -13.55
N ILE A 414 -9.71 11.50 -13.73
CA ILE A 414 -8.97 10.92 -14.85
C ILE A 414 -9.65 11.26 -16.17
N GLU A 415 -10.97 11.16 -16.27
CA GLU A 415 -11.73 11.57 -17.45
C GLU A 415 -11.42 13.01 -17.88
N GLN A 416 -11.38 13.94 -16.92
CA GLN A 416 -11.05 15.34 -17.18
C GLN A 416 -9.60 15.57 -17.64
N LEU A 417 -8.68 14.70 -17.24
CA LEU A 417 -7.24 14.83 -17.54
C LEU A 417 -6.85 14.16 -18.86
N VAL A 418 -7.64 13.21 -19.33
CA VAL A 418 -7.38 12.47 -20.58
C VAL A 418 -8.35 12.85 -21.71
N SER A 419 -9.37 13.70 -21.43
CA SER A 419 -10.24 14.27 -22.47
C SER A 419 -9.47 15.20 -23.36
#